data_5d6544dc22504b1fd578f8c376a8c70b
#
_entry.id   5d6544dc22504b1fd578f8c376a8c70b
#
_cell.length_a   1.000
_cell.length_b   1.000
_cell.length_c   1.000
_cell.angle_alpha   90.00
_cell.angle_beta   90.00
_cell.angle_gamma   90.00
#
_symmetry.space_group_name_H-M   'P 1'
#
loop_
_entity.id
_entity.type
_entity.pdbx_description
1 polymer ?
#
loop_
_entity_poly.entity_id
_entity_poly.type
_entity_poly.pdbx_seq_one_letter_code
_entity_poly.pdbx_strand_id
1 'polypeptide(L)'
;MGTEPCRFCEIAAGRSDQEIVFAGDGLVAFLCEPPATWGHALIVPRSHKEDIWSIEPSEAAAAMKLARRLAHAMRDELGAVGVNLRQNSGGKAGQDVLHFHLHVVPRYEDDTVQPGCVWGAPPWQPPAGGDAERRRVADALRSALG
;
A
#
# COMPACT_ATOMS: atom_id res chain seq x y z
N MET A 1 -24.29 15.10 -2.90
CA MET A 1 -23.52 14.46 -1.83
C MET A 1 -23.35 13.01 -2.13
N GLY A 2 -22.12 12.60 -2.23
CA GLY A 2 -21.81 11.21 -2.45
C GLY A 2 -22.23 10.38 -1.24
N THR A 3 -23.11 9.41 -1.45
CA THR A 3 -23.49 8.45 -0.42
C THR A 3 -22.74 7.15 -0.59
N GLU A 4 -21.82 7.11 -1.56
CA GLU A 4 -21.01 5.93 -1.80
C GLU A 4 -20.03 5.74 -0.64
N PRO A 5 -19.92 4.51 -0.12
CA PRO A 5 -18.94 4.24 0.92
C PRO A 5 -17.52 4.44 0.39
N CYS A 6 -16.65 4.91 1.26
CA CYS A 6 -15.24 5.05 0.92
C CYS A 6 -14.65 3.66 0.66
N ARG A 7 -14.01 3.50 -0.50
CA ARG A 7 -13.39 2.24 -0.90
C ARG A 7 -12.41 1.72 0.16
N PHE A 8 -11.58 2.61 0.71
CA PHE A 8 -10.59 2.19 1.70
C PHE A 8 -11.20 1.92 3.07
N CYS A 9 -12.29 2.59 3.42
CA CYS A 9 -13.06 2.25 4.61
C CYS A 9 -13.63 0.84 4.50
N GLU A 10 -14.14 0.46 3.33
CA GLU A 10 -14.67 -0.88 3.08
C GLU A 10 -13.57 -1.95 3.19
N ILE A 11 -12.40 -1.68 2.62
CA ILE A 11 -11.26 -2.59 2.71
C ILE A 11 -10.82 -2.74 4.18
N ALA A 12 -10.67 -1.62 4.89
CA ALA A 12 -10.23 -1.63 6.28
C ALA A 12 -11.21 -2.36 7.19
N ALA A 13 -12.49 -2.36 6.85
CA ALA A 13 -13.53 -3.07 7.59
C ALA A 13 -13.66 -4.55 7.20
N GLY A 14 -12.86 -5.02 6.26
CA GLY A 14 -12.90 -6.41 5.80
C GLY A 14 -14.07 -6.73 4.86
N ARG A 15 -14.68 -5.72 4.27
CA ARG A 15 -15.82 -5.88 3.35
C ARG A 15 -15.39 -5.82 1.89
N SER A 16 -14.25 -6.42 1.57
CA SER A 16 -13.68 -6.36 0.22
C SER A 16 -12.82 -7.59 -0.02
N ASP A 17 -12.51 -7.87 -1.29
CA ASP A 17 -11.64 -8.96 -1.70
C ASP A 17 -10.16 -8.63 -1.62
N GLN A 18 -9.81 -7.42 -1.21
CA GLN A 18 -8.40 -7.00 -1.13
C GLN A 18 -7.65 -7.83 -0.09
N GLU A 19 -6.41 -8.17 -0.44
CA GLU A 19 -5.55 -8.97 0.45
C GLU A 19 -5.01 -8.10 1.58
N ILE A 20 -5.57 -8.25 2.78
CA ILE A 20 -5.09 -7.56 3.97
C ILE A 20 -3.88 -8.33 4.49
N VAL A 21 -2.77 -7.61 4.68
CA VAL A 21 -1.51 -8.20 5.17
C VAL A 21 -1.22 -7.83 6.62
N PHE A 22 -1.87 -6.80 7.15
CA PHE A 22 -1.74 -6.39 8.54
C PHE A 22 -2.95 -5.61 8.99
N ALA A 23 -3.36 -5.82 10.25
CA ALA A 23 -4.38 -5.00 10.90
C ALA A 23 -4.00 -4.84 12.37
N GLY A 24 -3.84 -3.61 12.83
CA GLY A 24 -3.44 -3.32 14.20
C GLY A 24 -3.03 -1.86 14.35
N ASP A 25 -2.98 -1.39 15.60
CA ASP A 25 -2.55 -0.02 15.93
C ASP A 25 -3.39 1.05 15.23
N GLY A 26 -4.66 0.75 14.96
CA GLY A 26 -5.55 1.67 14.25
C GLY A 26 -5.29 1.77 12.75
N LEU A 27 -4.47 0.88 12.20
CA LEU A 27 -4.09 0.85 10.80
C LEU A 27 -4.45 -0.47 10.15
N VAL A 28 -4.58 -0.44 8.82
CA VAL A 28 -4.70 -1.63 7.99
C VAL A 28 -3.73 -1.47 6.83
N ALA A 29 -3.01 -2.54 6.50
CA ALA A 29 -2.20 -2.61 5.30
C ALA A 29 -2.76 -3.69 4.38
N PHE A 30 -2.89 -3.38 3.10
CA PHE A 30 -3.40 -4.31 2.10
C PHE A 30 -2.64 -4.14 0.80
N LEU A 31 -2.67 -5.16 -0.05
CA LEU A 31 -1.99 -5.11 -1.35
C LEU A 31 -2.72 -4.19 -2.31
N CYS A 32 -1.97 -3.35 -2.99
CA CYS A 32 -2.49 -2.43 -4.00
C CYS A 32 -2.91 -3.22 -5.25
N GLU A 33 -4.04 -2.82 -5.85
CA GLU A 33 -4.56 -3.48 -7.05
C GLU A 33 -4.91 -2.42 -8.09
N PRO A 34 -4.28 -2.38 -9.27
CA PRO A 34 -3.14 -3.22 -9.67
C PRO A 34 -1.84 -2.78 -8.98
N PRO A 35 -0.92 -3.71 -8.70
CA PRO A 35 0.33 -3.35 -8.06
C PRO A 35 1.34 -2.80 -9.05
N ALA A 36 2.20 -1.87 -8.61
CA ALA A 36 3.34 -1.43 -9.41
C ALA A 36 4.38 -2.55 -9.52
N THR A 37 4.61 -3.23 -8.40
CA THR A 37 5.47 -4.41 -8.29
C THR A 37 4.80 -5.36 -7.31
N TRP A 38 5.21 -6.63 -7.29
CA TRP A 38 4.65 -7.58 -6.34
C TRP A 38 5.05 -7.21 -4.91
N GLY A 39 4.03 -7.08 -4.07
CA GLY A 39 4.20 -6.65 -2.69
C GLY A 39 3.86 -5.18 -2.46
N HIS A 40 3.57 -4.41 -3.52
CA HIS A 40 3.11 -3.03 -3.40
C HIS A 40 1.91 -2.98 -2.45
N ALA A 41 2.09 -2.32 -1.31
CA ALA A 41 1.10 -2.27 -0.26
C ALA A 41 0.67 -0.83 0.02
N LEU A 42 -0.54 -0.69 0.54
CA LEU A 42 -1.08 0.58 1.02
C LEU A 42 -1.30 0.45 2.52
N ILE A 43 -0.90 1.49 3.25
CA ILE A 43 -1.19 1.63 4.68
C ILE A 43 -2.24 2.72 4.82
N VAL A 44 -3.36 2.39 5.47
CA VAL A 44 -4.45 3.34 5.70
C VAL A 44 -4.85 3.35 7.16
N PRO A 45 -5.26 4.51 7.72
CA PRO A 45 -5.90 4.51 9.03
C PRO A 45 -7.26 3.83 8.93
N ARG A 46 -7.63 3.09 9.96
CA ARG A 46 -8.93 2.42 10.02
C ARG A 46 -10.08 3.43 10.02
N SER A 47 -9.90 4.56 10.74
CA SER A 47 -10.85 5.66 10.72
C SER A 47 -10.69 6.46 9.43
N HIS A 48 -11.79 7.01 8.92
CA HIS A 48 -11.74 7.82 7.70
C HIS A 48 -11.06 9.15 7.96
N LYS A 49 -9.86 9.32 7.42
CA LYS A 49 -9.11 10.58 7.40
C LYS A 49 -8.75 10.85 5.96
N GLU A 50 -9.08 12.03 5.48
CA GLU A 50 -8.98 12.33 4.04
C GLU A 50 -7.53 12.42 3.57
N ASP A 51 -6.67 13.09 4.35
CA ASP A 51 -5.33 13.46 3.86
C ASP A 51 -4.36 13.67 5.04
N ILE A 52 -3.15 14.15 4.71
CA ILE A 52 -2.08 14.38 5.70
C ILE A 52 -2.47 15.46 6.71
N TRP A 53 -3.32 16.40 6.32
CA TRP A 53 -3.74 17.48 7.21
C TRP A 53 -4.77 17.01 8.25
N SER A 54 -5.55 16.00 7.93
CA SER A 54 -6.61 15.49 8.82
C SER A 54 -6.19 14.31 9.67
N ILE A 55 -5.10 13.62 9.32
CA ILE A 55 -4.59 12.48 10.08
C ILE A 55 -3.99 12.97 11.41
N GLU A 56 -4.16 12.16 12.46
CA GLU A 56 -3.57 12.47 13.76
C GLU A 56 -2.06 12.23 13.74
N PRO A 57 -1.26 13.01 14.50
CA PRO A 57 0.18 12.76 14.59
C PRO A 57 0.54 11.33 14.99
N SER A 58 -0.25 10.72 15.90
CA SER A 58 -0.03 9.33 16.31
C SER A 58 -0.27 8.35 15.16
N GLU A 59 -1.24 8.65 14.30
CA GLU A 59 -1.51 7.82 13.11
C GLU A 59 -0.37 7.95 12.11
N ALA A 60 0.16 9.14 11.91
CA ALA A 60 1.31 9.35 11.02
C ALA A 60 2.54 8.59 11.53
N ALA A 61 2.79 8.64 12.83
CA ALA A 61 3.91 7.92 13.44
C ALA A 61 3.73 6.41 13.29
N ALA A 62 2.53 5.90 13.57
CA ALA A 62 2.22 4.48 13.45
C ALA A 62 2.37 4.01 12.00
N ALA A 63 1.94 4.83 11.03
CA ALA A 63 2.04 4.51 9.61
C ALA A 63 3.51 4.36 9.18
N MET A 64 4.38 5.26 9.62
CA MET A 64 5.80 5.18 9.28
C MET A 64 6.48 3.98 9.94
N LYS A 65 6.11 3.66 11.18
CA LYS A 65 6.62 2.45 11.85
C LYS A 65 6.21 1.19 11.09
N LEU A 66 4.96 1.13 10.65
CA LEU A 66 4.47 -0.02 9.88
C LEU A 66 5.15 -0.08 8.50
N ALA A 67 5.37 1.06 7.85
CA ALA A 67 6.09 1.11 6.57
C ALA A 67 7.49 0.51 6.71
N ARG A 68 8.19 0.82 7.81
CA ARG A 68 9.51 0.25 8.07
C ARG A 68 9.45 -1.27 8.24
N ARG A 69 8.45 -1.78 8.98
CA ARG A 69 8.26 -3.23 9.15
C ARG A 69 7.97 -3.91 7.81
N LEU A 70 7.12 -3.29 6.99
CA LEU A 70 6.83 -3.78 5.64
C LEU A 70 8.09 -3.81 4.78
N ALA A 71 8.90 -2.75 4.82
CA ALA A 71 10.14 -2.69 4.05
C ALA A 71 11.10 -3.83 4.42
N HIS A 72 11.23 -4.13 5.71
CA HIS A 72 12.03 -5.27 6.16
C HIS A 72 11.47 -6.60 5.63
N ALA A 73 10.15 -6.79 5.73
CA ALA A 73 9.50 -8.00 5.22
C ALA A 73 9.69 -8.14 3.70
N MET A 74 9.56 -7.05 2.97
CA MET A 74 9.76 -7.04 1.51
C MET A 74 11.19 -7.44 1.15
N ARG A 75 12.17 -6.95 1.87
CA ARG A 75 13.57 -7.32 1.65
C ARG A 75 13.82 -8.78 2.00
N ASP A 76 13.37 -9.20 3.18
CA ASP A 76 13.75 -10.52 3.74
C ASP A 76 12.92 -11.65 3.10
N GLU A 77 11.66 -11.40 2.77
CA GLU A 77 10.75 -12.43 2.26
C GLU A 77 10.59 -12.39 0.74
N LEU A 78 10.70 -11.21 0.13
CA LEU A 78 10.44 -11.05 -1.29
C LEU A 78 11.68 -10.74 -2.12
N GLY A 79 12.83 -10.48 -1.47
CA GLY A 79 14.06 -10.17 -2.19
C GLY A 79 14.13 -8.76 -2.73
N ALA A 80 13.37 -7.83 -2.17
CA ALA A 80 13.43 -6.43 -2.58
C ALA A 80 14.81 -5.85 -2.33
N VAL A 81 15.30 -5.05 -3.28
CA VAL A 81 16.58 -4.35 -3.18
C VAL A 81 16.41 -2.87 -2.89
N GLY A 82 15.19 -2.39 -2.88
CA GLY A 82 14.84 -1.02 -2.55
C GLY A 82 13.37 -0.90 -2.23
N VAL A 83 12.96 0.25 -1.73
CA VAL A 83 11.56 0.54 -1.42
C VAL A 83 11.28 2.01 -1.68
N ASN A 84 10.14 2.31 -2.28
CA ASN A 84 9.64 3.67 -2.39
C ASN A 84 8.47 3.86 -1.43
N LEU A 85 8.45 4.98 -0.73
CA LEU A 85 7.31 5.42 0.06
C LEU A 85 6.71 6.63 -0.65
N ARG A 86 5.41 6.62 -0.81
CA ARG A 86 4.72 7.71 -1.50
C ARG A 86 3.38 7.99 -0.85
N GLN A 87 3.14 9.26 -0.51
CA GLN A 87 1.88 9.73 0.02
C GLN A 87 1.50 11.00 -0.74
N ASN A 88 0.29 11.04 -1.28
CA ASN A 88 -0.22 12.20 -1.99
C ASN A 88 -1.41 12.77 -1.22
N SER A 89 -1.37 14.06 -0.90
CA SER A 89 -2.47 14.76 -0.27
C SER A 89 -2.87 15.94 -1.13
N GLY A 90 -4.13 15.96 -1.52
CA GLY A 90 -4.68 16.96 -2.43
C GLY A 90 -4.62 16.53 -3.89
N GLY A 91 -5.63 16.95 -4.66
CA GLY A 91 -5.73 16.57 -6.07
C GLY A 91 -4.55 17.00 -6.92
N LYS A 92 -3.99 18.19 -6.67
CA LYS A 92 -2.82 18.69 -7.40
C LYS A 92 -1.57 17.85 -7.15
N ALA A 93 -1.50 17.18 -5.99
CA ALA A 93 -0.40 16.30 -5.67
C ALA A 93 -0.62 14.85 -6.17
N GLY A 94 -1.78 14.58 -6.77
CA GLY A 94 -2.08 13.27 -7.33
C GLY A 94 -2.92 12.36 -6.43
N GLN A 95 -3.58 12.92 -5.41
CA GLN A 95 -4.46 12.12 -4.56
C GLN A 95 -5.69 11.67 -5.36
N ASP A 96 -5.87 10.37 -5.47
CA ASP A 96 -6.95 9.76 -6.25
C ASP A 96 -8.08 9.23 -5.38
N VAL A 97 -7.79 8.80 -4.15
CA VAL A 97 -8.79 8.33 -3.20
C VAL A 97 -8.74 9.24 -1.96
N LEU A 98 -9.91 9.75 -1.55
CA LEU A 98 -10.01 10.70 -0.43
C LEU A 98 -10.07 9.97 0.91
N HIS A 99 -9.05 9.20 1.17
CA HIS A 99 -8.76 8.51 2.41
C HIS A 99 -7.24 8.38 2.45
N PHE A 100 -6.61 8.90 3.49
CA PHE A 100 -5.14 8.88 3.61
C PHE A 100 -4.60 7.49 3.33
N HIS A 101 -3.61 7.41 2.46
CA HIS A 101 -2.93 6.15 2.18
C HIS A 101 -1.46 6.40 1.86
N LEU A 102 -0.63 5.55 2.45
CA LEU A 102 0.81 5.58 2.24
C LEU A 102 1.18 4.35 1.40
N HIS A 103 1.70 4.59 0.19
CA HIS A 103 2.22 3.54 -0.67
C HIS A 103 3.57 3.07 -0.15
N VAL A 104 3.76 1.76 -0.10
CA VAL A 104 5.05 1.12 0.17
C VAL A 104 5.31 0.17 -1.00
N VAL A 105 6.29 0.50 -1.82
CA VAL A 105 6.51 -0.18 -3.09
C VAL A 105 7.88 -0.84 -3.08
N PRO A 106 7.95 -2.17 -2.99
CA PRO A 106 9.23 -2.87 -3.06
C PRO A 106 9.77 -2.79 -4.48
N ARG A 107 11.10 -2.60 -4.59
CA ARG A 107 11.76 -2.53 -5.89
C ARG A 107 12.69 -3.71 -6.04
N TYR A 108 12.73 -4.26 -7.25
CA TYR A 108 13.49 -5.46 -7.57
C TYR A 108 14.47 -5.17 -8.69
N GLU A 109 15.55 -5.94 -8.77
CA GLU A 109 16.55 -5.76 -9.83
C GLU A 109 15.96 -5.85 -11.22
N ASP A 110 14.93 -6.69 -11.38
CA ASP A 110 14.32 -6.98 -12.68
C ASP A 110 12.97 -6.32 -12.90
N ASP A 111 12.54 -5.39 -12.02
CA ASP A 111 11.25 -4.74 -12.23
C ASP A 111 11.33 -3.73 -13.38
N THR A 112 10.15 -3.42 -13.94
CA THR A 112 10.04 -2.55 -15.12
C THR A 112 9.75 -1.10 -14.77
N VAL A 113 9.64 -0.77 -13.48
CA VAL A 113 9.37 0.58 -13.01
C VAL A 113 10.68 1.35 -12.99
N GLN A 114 10.76 2.45 -13.73
CA GLN A 114 11.97 3.28 -13.77
C GLN A 114 12.17 3.98 -12.40
N PRO A 115 13.43 4.10 -11.93
CA PRO A 115 13.70 4.87 -10.71
C PRO A 115 13.15 6.28 -10.83
N GLY A 116 12.42 6.73 -9.80
CA GLY A 116 11.82 8.07 -9.78
C GLY A 116 10.60 8.25 -10.66
N CYS A 117 10.17 7.22 -11.38
CA CYS A 117 8.98 7.31 -12.22
C CYS A 117 7.70 7.18 -11.38
N VAL A 118 6.65 7.77 -11.91
CA VAL A 118 5.30 7.56 -11.40
C VAL A 118 4.79 6.24 -12.00
N TRP A 119 4.54 5.24 -11.18
CA TRP A 119 3.97 3.99 -11.67
C TRP A 119 2.53 4.23 -12.16
N GLY A 120 2.10 3.41 -13.12
CA GLY A 120 0.84 3.61 -13.80
C GLY A 120 0.94 4.45 -15.06
N ALA A 121 2.10 5.09 -15.30
CA ALA A 121 2.35 5.84 -16.54
C ALA A 121 3.11 4.94 -17.53
N PRO A 122 2.86 5.08 -18.85
CA PRO A 122 3.63 4.33 -19.84
C PRO A 122 5.13 4.60 -19.70
N PRO A 123 6.00 3.59 -19.88
CA PRO A 123 5.71 2.22 -20.35
C PRO A 123 5.41 1.21 -19.24
N TRP A 124 4.98 1.64 -18.07
CA TRP A 124 4.71 0.72 -16.95
C TRP A 124 3.60 -0.28 -17.30
N GLN A 125 3.76 -1.50 -16.84
CA GLN A 125 2.75 -2.56 -16.91
C GLN A 125 2.70 -3.31 -15.59
N PRO A 126 1.50 -3.79 -15.18
CA PRO A 126 1.41 -4.61 -13.97
C PRO A 126 2.31 -5.85 -14.07
N PRO A 127 2.88 -6.30 -12.95
CA PRO A 127 3.73 -7.49 -12.97
C PRO A 127 2.92 -8.75 -13.32
N ALA A 128 3.57 -9.70 -13.98
CA ALA A 128 2.98 -10.97 -14.35
C ALA A 128 2.83 -11.89 -13.13
N GLY A 129 1.90 -12.86 -13.19
CA GLY A 129 1.74 -13.86 -12.15
C GLY A 129 0.32 -14.00 -11.61
N GLY A 130 -0.51 -12.99 -11.76
CA GLY A 130 -1.93 -13.04 -11.42
C GLY A 130 -2.22 -13.36 -9.95
N ASP A 131 -3.38 -13.98 -9.71
CA ASP A 131 -3.89 -14.21 -8.36
C ASP A 131 -3.00 -15.14 -7.51
N ALA A 132 -2.38 -16.13 -8.14
CA ALA A 132 -1.51 -17.08 -7.43
C ALA A 132 -0.31 -16.34 -6.82
N GLU A 133 0.33 -15.47 -7.60
CA GLU A 133 1.46 -14.69 -7.13
C GLU A 133 1.04 -13.69 -6.07
N ARG A 134 -0.11 -13.05 -6.27
CA ARG A 134 -0.66 -12.12 -5.27
C ARG A 134 -0.86 -12.79 -3.91
N ARG A 135 -1.45 -14.01 -3.91
CA ARG A 135 -1.67 -14.75 -2.67
C ARG A 135 -0.36 -15.15 -2.00
N ARG A 136 0.60 -15.61 -2.79
CA ARG A 136 1.92 -16.01 -2.29
C ARG A 136 2.58 -14.83 -1.57
N VAL A 137 2.56 -13.66 -2.20
CA VAL A 137 3.15 -12.43 -1.67
C VAL A 137 2.40 -11.99 -0.41
N ALA A 138 1.07 -12.01 -0.44
CA ALA A 138 0.25 -11.65 0.70
C ALA A 138 0.55 -12.55 1.90
N ASP A 139 0.64 -13.86 1.67
CA ASP A 139 0.94 -14.82 2.74
C ASP A 139 2.32 -14.60 3.32
N ALA A 140 3.32 -14.33 2.49
CA ALA A 140 4.69 -14.06 2.94
C ALA A 140 4.74 -12.80 3.83
N LEU A 141 4.11 -11.72 3.40
CA LEU A 141 4.08 -10.48 4.16
C LEU A 141 3.29 -10.64 5.46
N ARG A 142 2.14 -11.28 5.38
CA ARG A 142 1.26 -11.54 6.54
C ARG A 142 2.00 -12.34 7.61
N SER A 143 2.72 -13.36 7.18
CA SER A 143 3.51 -14.22 8.07
C SER A 143 4.64 -13.43 8.74
N ALA A 144 5.33 -12.58 8.01
CA ALA A 144 6.45 -11.78 8.50
C ALA A 144 6.01 -10.69 9.49
N LEU A 145 4.80 -10.16 9.30
CA LEU A 145 4.27 -9.09 10.16
C LEU A 145 3.57 -9.64 11.42
N GLY A 146 3.35 -10.90 11.45
CA GLY A 146 2.85 -11.59 12.61
C GLY A 146 1.45 -11.54 12.90
#